data_f27b1fed1570cfc472bdf95c3f93099f
#
_entry.id   f27b1fed1570cfc472bdf95c3f93099f
#
_cell.length_a   1.000
_cell.length_b   1.000
_cell.length_c   1.000
_cell.angle_alpha   90.00
_cell.angle_beta   90.00
_cell.angle_gamma   90.00
#
_symmetry.space_group_name_H-M   'P 1'
#
loop_
_entity.id
_entity.type
_entity.pdbx_description
1 polymer ?
#
loop_
_entity_poly.entity_id
_entity_poly.type
_entity_poly.pdbx_seq_one_letter_code
_entity_poly.pdbx_strand_id
1 'polypeptide(L)'
;SALMAAECIPRWWPQAQLGVARVKALILLTARHGRLQPQDVDEEAALFLDCDMAILAAPAAVFDAYDAAIAEEYRGHVPSLLFKLNRRRFLAGVLQQPRIFLSDYFHTQHDAAARANLRRRLGAE
;
A
#
# COMPACT_ATOMS: atom_id res chain seq x y z
N SER A 1 -11.13 -7.99 5.15
CA SER A 1 -10.61 -7.18 6.27
C SER A 1 -11.57 -6.09 6.73
N ALA A 2 -12.21 -5.32 5.83
CA ALA A 2 -13.16 -4.26 6.23
C ALA A 2 -14.38 -4.80 7.00
N LEU A 3 -14.97 -5.91 6.55
CA LEU A 3 -16.07 -6.59 7.27
C LEU A 3 -15.60 -7.15 8.61
N MET A 4 -14.41 -7.74 8.64
CA MET A 4 -13.81 -8.26 9.88
C MET A 4 -13.61 -7.13 10.90
N ALA A 5 -13.10 -5.96 10.51
CA ALA A 5 -12.97 -4.81 11.40
C ALA A 5 -14.33 -4.34 11.93
N ALA A 6 -15.34 -4.27 11.07
CA ALA A 6 -16.71 -3.88 11.48
C ALA A 6 -17.35 -4.84 12.48
N GLU A 7 -17.00 -6.13 12.45
CA GLU A 7 -17.48 -7.14 13.37
C GLU A 7 -16.63 -7.23 14.65
N CYS A 8 -15.31 -7.20 14.50
CA CYS A 8 -14.39 -7.43 15.63
C CYS A 8 -14.29 -6.23 16.57
N ILE A 9 -14.31 -4.99 16.06
CA ILE A 9 -14.17 -3.80 16.92
C ILE A 9 -15.28 -3.73 17.97
N PRO A 10 -16.59 -3.76 17.62
CA PRO A 10 -17.65 -3.73 18.61
C PRO A 10 -17.65 -4.94 19.55
N ARG A 11 -17.24 -6.10 19.04
CA ARG A 11 -17.26 -7.36 19.82
C ARG A 11 -16.15 -7.42 20.85
N TRP A 12 -14.94 -7.04 20.50
CA TRP A 12 -13.76 -7.21 21.34
C TRP A 12 -13.32 -5.95 22.06
N TRP A 13 -13.77 -4.79 21.60
CA TRP A 13 -13.45 -3.51 22.20
C TRP A 13 -14.64 -2.53 22.17
N PRO A 14 -15.74 -2.88 22.85
CA PRO A 14 -16.98 -2.08 22.77
C PRO A 14 -16.84 -0.68 23.39
N GLN A 15 -15.84 -0.44 24.27
CA GLN A 15 -15.58 0.89 24.84
C GLN A 15 -14.71 1.75 23.94
N ALA A 16 -14.15 1.22 22.86
CA ALA A 16 -13.39 2.02 21.93
C ALA A 16 -14.32 3.03 21.23
N GLN A 17 -14.05 4.31 21.41
CA GLN A 17 -14.75 5.39 20.69
C GLN A 17 -14.22 5.50 19.27
N LEU A 18 -14.11 4.39 18.58
CA LEU A 18 -13.67 4.32 17.19
C LEU A 18 -14.88 4.46 16.27
N GLY A 19 -14.76 5.34 15.29
CA GLY A 19 -15.72 5.42 14.20
C GLY A 19 -15.62 4.18 13.31
N VAL A 20 -16.30 3.09 13.68
CA VAL A 20 -16.22 1.79 12.96
C VAL A 20 -16.53 1.97 11.48
N ALA A 21 -17.51 2.82 11.12
CA ALA A 21 -17.81 3.13 9.73
C ALA A 21 -16.63 3.82 9.02
N ARG A 22 -15.91 4.70 9.71
CA ARG A 22 -14.71 5.37 9.18
C ARG A 22 -13.56 4.38 8.99
N VAL A 23 -13.31 3.51 9.96
CA VAL A 23 -12.29 2.45 9.85
C VAL A 23 -12.58 1.54 8.65
N LYS A 24 -13.82 1.12 8.50
CA LYS A 24 -14.25 0.32 7.34
C LYS A 24 -14.03 1.07 6.03
N ALA A 25 -14.39 2.33 5.94
CA ALA A 25 -14.22 3.17 4.76
C ALA A 25 -12.73 3.31 4.39
N LEU A 26 -11.85 3.56 5.36
CA LEU A 26 -10.40 3.65 5.16
C LEU A 26 -9.82 2.32 4.61
N ILE A 27 -10.20 1.19 5.19
CA ILE A 27 -9.75 -0.12 4.71
C ILE A 27 -10.21 -0.36 3.27
N LEU A 28 -11.44 0.00 2.91
CA LEU A 28 -11.94 -0.15 1.54
C LEU A 28 -11.18 0.71 0.53
N LEU A 29 -10.69 1.88 0.93
CA LEU A 29 -9.87 2.73 0.07
C LEU A 29 -8.55 2.07 -0.33
N THR A 30 -7.97 1.20 0.50
CA THR A 30 -6.70 0.52 0.19
C THR A 30 -6.77 -0.30 -1.10
N ALA A 31 -7.94 -0.87 -1.41
CA ALA A 31 -8.16 -1.61 -2.66
C ALA A 31 -8.13 -0.71 -3.92
N ARG A 32 -8.25 0.60 -3.75
CA ARG A 32 -8.32 1.58 -4.84
C ARG A 32 -7.13 2.53 -4.88
N HIS A 33 -6.14 2.32 -4.03
CA HIS A 33 -5.03 3.25 -3.84
C HIS A 33 -4.38 3.71 -5.16
N GLY A 34 -4.09 2.79 -6.07
CA GLY A 34 -3.46 3.09 -7.35
C GLY A 34 -4.32 3.90 -8.34
N ARG A 35 -5.58 4.20 -7.99
CA ARG A 35 -6.53 4.98 -8.81
C ARG A 35 -6.92 6.30 -8.16
N LEU A 36 -6.46 6.55 -6.93
CA LEU A 36 -6.79 7.75 -6.17
C LEU A 36 -5.79 8.85 -6.42
N GLN A 37 -6.30 10.08 -6.48
CA GLN A 37 -5.52 11.31 -6.53
C GLN A 37 -5.71 12.08 -5.21
N PRO A 38 -4.82 13.03 -4.86
CA PRO A 38 -4.92 13.78 -3.61
C PRO A 38 -6.28 14.44 -3.36
N GLN A 39 -6.92 14.90 -4.43
CA GLN A 39 -8.25 15.55 -4.33
C GLN A 39 -9.41 14.59 -4.09
N ASP A 40 -9.20 13.28 -4.23
CA ASP A 40 -10.25 12.25 -4.08
C ASP A 40 -10.46 11.85 -2.62
N VAL A 41 -9.56 12.23 -1.74
CA VAL A 41 -9.52 11.81 -0.33
C VAL A 41 -9.24 12.98 0.60
N ASP A 42 -9.70 12.90 1.85
CA ASP A 42 -9.30 13.84 2.88
C ASP A 42 -7.89 13.55 3.41
N GLU A 43 -7.36 14.46 4.24
CA GLU A 43 -5.99 14.35 4.76
C GLU A 43 -5.78 13.08 5.60
N GLU A 44 -6.74 12.70 6.43
CA GLU A 44 -6.67 11.48 7.24
C GLU A 44 -6.59 10.23 6.36
N ALA A 45 -7.44 10.14 5.33
CA ALA A 45 -7.42 9.03 4.39
C ALA A 45 -6.12 9.01 3.57
N ALA A 46 -5.61 10.17 3.15
CA ALA A 46 -4.33 10.27 2.47
C ALA A 46 -3.18 9.73 3.33
N LEU A 47 -3.10 10.16 4.59
CA LEU A 47 -2.07 9.67 5.52
C LEU A 47 -2.20 8.17 5.79
N PHE A 48 -3.42 7.66 5.97
CA PHE A 48 -3.66 6.23 6.17
C PHE A 48 -3.18 5.40 4.97
N LEU A 49 -3.54 5.81 3.76
CA LEU A 49 -3.12 5.14 2.53
C LEU A 49 -1.61 5.22 2.31
N ASP A 50 -1.00 6.35 2.65
CA ASP A 50 0.44 6.54 2.54
C ASP A 50 1.21 5.66 3.54
N CYS A 51 0.69 5.45 4.75
CA CYS A 51 1.26 4.51 5.71
C CYS A 51 1.26 3.07 5.15
N ASP A 52 0.21 2.66 4.45
CA ASP A 52 0.13 1.35 3.79
C ASP A 52 1.20 1.19 2.70
N MET A 53 1.51 2.28 2.00
CA MET A 53 2.51 2.29 0.92
C MET A 53 3.93 2.67 1.37
N ALA A 54 4.13 3.01 2.64
CA ALA A 54 5.41 3.54 3.15
C ALA A 54 6.59 2.58 2.96
N ILE A 55 6.34 1.27 2.95
CA ILE A 55 7.36 0.24 2.71
C ILE A 55 8.10 0.42 1.38
N LEU A 56 7.47 1.04 0.38
CA LEU A 56 8.10 1.32 -0.91
C LEU A 56 9.28 2.28 -0.79
N ALA A 57 9.25 3.17 0.21
CA ALA A 57 10.31 4.15 0.48
C ALA A 57 11.31 3.69 1.55
N ALA A 58 11.21 2.46 2.02
CA ALA A 58 12.14 1.90 3.01
C ALA A 58 13.57 1.81 2.46
N PRO A 59 14.61 1.70 3.32
CA PRO A 59 15.95 1.38 2.86
C PRO A 59 15.96 0.17 1.93
N ALA A 60 16.84 0.18 0.93
CA ALA A 60 16.83 -0.83 -0.15
C ALA A 60 16.77 -2.27 0.34
N ALA A 61 17.57 -2.62 1.35
CA ALA A 61 17.58 -3.98 1.91
C ALA A 61 16.24 -4.37 2.57
N VAL A 62 15.56 -3.42 3.21
CA VAL A 62 14.25 -3.64 3.84
C VAL A 62 13.18 -3.81 2.77
N PHE A 63 13.19 -2.98 1.74
CA PHE A 63 12.29 -3.13 0.59
C PHE A 63 12.48 -4.48 -0.10
N ASP A 64 13.72 -4.91 -0.34
CA ASP A 64 14.03 -6.18 -0.99
C ASP A 64 13.55 -7.38 -0.15
N ALA A 65 13.75 -7.33 1.17
CA ALA A 65 13.24 -8.36 2.08
C ALA A 65 11.71 -8.43 2.07
N TYR A 66 11.04 -7.29 2.06
CA TYR A 66 9.58 -7.22 1.92
C TYR A 66 9.11 -7.81 0.59
N ASP A 67 9.73 -7.43 -0.53
CA ASP A 67 9.34 -7.93 -1.86
C ASP A 67 9.54 -9.46 -1.96
N ALA A 68 10.60 -9.99 -1.38
CA ALA A 68 10.84 -11.42 -1.28
C ALA A 68 9.80 -12.13 -0.40
N ALA A 69 9.41 -11.53 0.73
CA ALA A 69 8.39 -12.07 1.62
C ALA A 69 7.00 -12.15 0.93
N ILE A 70 6.63 -11.14 0.16
CA ILE A 70 5.39 -11.17 -0.65
C ILE A 70 5.45 -12.32 -1.66
N ALA A 71 6.58 -12.53 -2.34
CA ALA A 71 6.73 -13.64 -3.28
C ALA A 71 6.58 -15.00 -2.58
N GLU A 72 7.08 -15.13 -1.36
CA GLU A 72 6.97 -16.35 -0.57
C GLU A 72 5.51 -16.62 -0.14
N GLU A 73 4.76 -15.59 0.29
CA GLU A 73 3.33 -15.72 0.64
C GLU A 73 2.48 -16.26 -0.50
N TYR A 74 2.80 -15.88 -1.74
CA TYR A 74 2.08 -16.36 -2.92
C TYR A 74 2.58 -17.69 -3.48
N ARG A 75 3.67 -18.23 -2.94
CA ARG A 75 4.21 -19.52 -3.38
C ARG A 75 3.19 -20.63 -3.16
N GLY A 76 2.91 -21.41 -4.21
CA GLY A 76 1.92 -22.49 -4.19
C GLY A 76 0.47 -22.06 -4.37
N HIS A 77 0.18 -20.74 -4.32
CA HIS A 77 -1.18 -20.22 -4.56
C HIS A 77 -1.34 -19.66 -5.97
N VAL A 78 -0.27 -19.11 -6.53
CA VAL A 78 -0.24 -18.55 -7.88
C VAL A 78 0.99 -19.08 -8.62
N PRO A 79 0.87 -19.46 -9.90
CA PRO A 79 2.04 -19.82 -10.71
C PRO A 79 3.11 -18.71 -10.66
N SER A 80 4.36 -19.06 -10.43
CA SER A 80 5.43 -18.09 -10.17
C SER A 80 5.65 -17.09 -11.31
N LEU A 81 5.46 -17.53 -12.55
CA LEU A 81 5.54 -16.63 -13.71
C LEU A 81 4.41 -15.59 -13.71
N LEU A 82 3.19 -16.03 -13.41
CA LEU A 82 2.03 -15.13 -13.33
C LEU A 82 2.19 -14.13 -12.17
N PHE A 83 2.67 -14.59 -11.02
CA PHE A 83 2.99 -13.72 -9.90
C PHE A 83 4.00 -12.64 -10.30
N LYS A 84 5.13 -13.03 -10.91
CA LYS A 84 6.17 -12.10 -11.36
C LYS A 84 5.63 -11.04 -12.33
N LEU A 85 4.83 -11.45 -13.31
CA LEU A 85 4.22 -10.54 -14.27
C LEU A 85 3.27 -9.55 -13.60
N ASN A 86 2.41 -10.02 -12.72
CA ASN A 86 1.46 -9.19 -12.00
C ASN A 86 2.17 -8.23 -11.04
N ARG A 87 3.18 -8.71 -10.33
CA ARG A 87 4.00 -7.88 -9.44
C ARG A 87 4.72 -6.79 -10.21
N ARG A 88 5.33 -7.14 -11.35
CA ARG A 88 5.99 -6.16 -12.23
C ARG A 88 5.02 -5.10 -12.73
N ARG A 89 3.82 -5.51 -13.18
CA ARG A 89 2.77 -4.57 -13.62
C ARG A 89 2.34 -3.63 -12.50
N PHE A 90 2.15 -4.15 -11.30
CA PHE A 90 1.80 -3.36 -10.13
C PHE A 90 2.88 -2.31 -9.82
N LEU A 91 4.14 -2.71 -9.69
CA LEU A 91 5.25 -1.79 -9.38
C LEU A 91 5.46 -0.75 -10.49
N ALA A 92 5.34 -1.15 -11.76
CA ALA A 92 5.42 -0.23 -12.89
C ALA A 92 4.27 0.77 -12.89
N GLY A 93 3.05 0.32 -12.58
CA GLY A 93 1.88 1.19 -12.45
C GLY A 93 2.06 2.23 -11.35
N VAL A 94 2.58 1.83 -10.20
CA VAL A 94 2.89 2.77 -9.10
C VAL A 94 3.94 3.79 -9.52
N LEU A 95 5.00 3.35 -10.21
CA LEU A 95 6.06 4.25 -10.69
C LEU A 95 5.56 5.30 -11.68
N GLN A 96 4.53 4.98 -12.47
CA GLN A 96 3.93 5.89 -13.44
C GLN A 96 3.00 6.92 -12.83
N GLN A 97 2.58 6.74 -11.56
CA GLN A 97 1.73 7.71 -10.88
C GLN A 97 2.43 9.07 -10.78
N PRO A 98 1.71 10.20 -10.97
CA PRO A 98 2.27 11.53 -10.76
C PRO A 98 2.81 11.70 -9.33
N ARG A 99 2.09 11.13 -8.37
CA ARG A 99 2.48 11.05 -6.96
C ARG A 99 2.27 9.61 -6.49
N ILE A 100 3.28 9.02 -5.87
CA ILE A 100 3.15 7.72 -5.20
C ILE A 100 2.40 7.89 -3.89
N PHE A 101 2.71 8.96 -3.16
CA PHE A 101 2.06 9.30 -1.89
C PHE A 101 1.08 10.46 -2.08
N LEU A 102 -0.08 10.34 -1.44
CA LEU A 102 -1.19 11.28 -1.60
C LEU A 102 -1.05 12.52 -0.72
N SER A 103 -0.56 12.36 0.52
CA SER A 103 -0.30 13.48 1.42
C SER A 103 0.94 14.25 1.01
N ASP A 104 0.95 15.56 1.24
CA ASP A 104 2.12 16.39 0.95
C ASP A 104 3.32 16.00 1.82
N TYR A 105 3.08 15.59 3.06
CA TYR A 105 4.12 15.11 3.95
C TYR A 105 4.88 13.91 3.38
N PHE A 106 4.17 12.83 3.05
CA PHE A 106 4.81 11.63 2.49
C PHE A 106 5.38 11.87 1.11
N HIS A 107 4.69 12.65 0.27
CA HIS A 107 5.18 12.99 -1.05
C HIS A 107 6.53 13.70 -0.95
N THR A 108 6.65 14.72 -0.12
CA THR A 108 7.89 15.49 0.04
C THR A 108 9.03 14.65 0.62
N GLN A 109 8.74 13.81 1.63
CA GLN A 109 9.75 13.08 2.38
C GLN A 109 10.15 11.74 1.71
N HIS A 110 9.26 11.08 0.99
CA HIS A 110 9.39 9.66 0.67
C HIS A 110 9.24 9.32 -0.82
N ASP A 111 8.66 10.19 -1.64
CA ASP A 111 8.38 9.87 -3.05
C ASP A 111 9.64 9.53 -3.84
N ALA A 112 10.71 10.29 -3.66
CA ALA A 112 11.98 10.05 -4.35
C ALA A 112 12.61 8.71 -4.00
N ALA A 113 12.61 8.34 -2.72
CA ALA A 113 13.14 7.06 -2.24
C ALA A 113 12.32 5.88 -2.77
N ALA A 114 10.98 5.98 -2.76
CA ALA A 114 10.11 4.97 -3.33
C ALA A 114 10.38 4.77 -4.82
N ARG A 115 10.48 5.85 -5.58
CA ARG A 115 10.81 5.78 -7.02
C ARG A 115 12.17 5.15 -7.28
N ALA A 116 13.17 5.44 -6.45
CA ALA A 116 14.49 4.82 -6.57
C ALA A 116 14.41 3.30 -6.38
N ASN A 117 13.71 2.82 -5.34
CA ASN A 117 13.50 1.40 -5.10
C ASN A 117 12.75 0.73 -6.27
N LEU A 118 11.68 1.35 -6.76
CA LEU A 118 10.89 0.80 -7.87
C LEU A 118 11.70 0.70 -9.16
N ARG A 119 12.47 1.74 -9.51
CA ARG A 119 13.34 1.71 -10.69
C ARG A 119 14.40 0.64 -10.57
N ARG A 120 15.06 0.52 -9.42
CA ARG A 120 16.05 -0.51 -9.15
C ARG A 120 15.44 -1.91 -9.29
N ARG A 121 14.29 -2.14 -8.71
CA ARG A 121 13.62 -3.44 -8.76
C ARG A 121 13.15 -3.81 -10.17
N LEU A 122 12.63 -2.85 -10.93
CA LEU A 122 12.18 -3.07 -12.31
C LEU A 122 13.34 -3.20 -13.31
N GLY A 123 14.49 -2.60 -13.03
CA GLY A 123 15.69 -2.67 -13.85
C GLY A 123 16.59 -3.87 -13.56
N ALA A 124 16.35 -4.60 -12.47
CA ALA A 124 17.13 -5.77 -12.06
C ALA A 124 16.72 -7.10 -12.78
N GLU A 125 15.74 -7.03 -13.67
CA GLU A 125 15.23 -8.20 -14.41
C GLU A 125 15.75 -8.25 -15.85
#